data_2586ea2f8bd2039d9f6f4cd6709b07d6
#
_entry.id   2586ea2f8bd2039d9f6f4cd6709b07d6
#
_cell.length_a   1.000
_cell.length_b   1.000
_cell.length_c   1.000
_cell.angle_alpha   90.00
_cell.angle_beta   90.00
_cell.angle_gamma   90.00
#
_symmetry.space_group_name_H-M   'P 1'
#
loop_
_entity.id
_entity.type
_entity.pdbx_description
1 polymer ?
#
loop_
_entity_poly.entity_id
_entity_poly.type
_entity_poly.pdbx_seq_one_letter_code
_entity_poly.pdbx_strand_id
1 'polypeptide(L)'
;MHEFEIIKKYFSKLSLNNKNSLNLNDDVFFDKSKKLVVSVDTYINKSHFFDFKDPDLVIKKILRSSISDLICKGVKPKYYFISGSGNKKTFTKFNLSKISQSLKKEQKKFGIHISGGDTVFSNKLSFTIISVGFSSNIIFRNKAKLNDDIYVTGNLGDSYLSLIHI
;
A
#
# COMPACT_ATOMS: atom_id res chain seq x y z
N MET A 1 -3.94 11.21 19.55
CA MET A 1 -5.13 11.07 18.69
C MET A 1 -4.81 9.97 17.69
N HIS A 2 -5.64 8.93 17.65
CA HIS A 2 -5.48 7.82 16.70
C HIS A 2 -5.96 8.22 15.31
N GLU A 3 -5.48 7.51 14.27
CA GLU A 3 -5.78 7.79 12.87
C GLU A 3 -7.29 7.91 12.61
N PHE A 4 -8.10 6.96 13.08
CA PHE A 4 -9.56 6.99 12.93
C PHE A 4 -10.22 8.22 13.58
N GLU A 5 -9.68 8.72 14.69
CA GLU A 5 -10.18 9.96 15.32
C GLU A 5 -9.87 11.19 14.47
N ILE A 6 -8.66 11.21 13.86
CA ILE A 6 -8.25 12.29 12.95
C ILE A 6 -9.18 12.30 11.73
N ILE A 7 -9.38 11.13 11.09
CA ILE A 7 -10.24 10.99 9.92
C ILE A 7 -11.67 11.45 10.26
N LYS A 8 -12.23 10.92 11.35
CA LYS A 8 -13.59 11.25 11.77
C LYS A 8 -13.78 12.73 12.08
N LYS A 9 -12.83 13.33 12.78
CA LYS A 9 -12.95 14.71 13.27
C LYS A 9 -12.71 15.75 12.18
N TYR A 10 -11.72 15.51 11.30
CA TYR A 10 -11.24 16.55 10.37
C TYR A 10 -11.57 16.27 8.90
N PHE A 11 -11.65 15.01 8.48
CA PHE A 11 -11.73 14.67 7.05
C PHE A 11 -13.06 14.06 6.61
N SER A 12 -13.80 13.36 7.48
CA SER A 12 -15.03 12.66 7.08
C SER A 12 -16.07 13.59 6.45
N LYS A 13 -16.19 14.82 6.93
CA LYS A 13 -17.11 15.82 6.38
C LYS A 13 -16.77 16.24 4.95
N LEU A 14 -15.50 16.18 4.56
CA LEU A 14 -15.04 16.51 3.21
C LEU A 14 -15.46 15.46 2.17
N SER A 15 -15.74 14.24 2.62
CA SER A 15 -16.10 13.13 1.75
C SER A 15 -17.63 12.91 1.59
N LEU A 16 -18.48 13.70 2.27
CA LEU A 16 -19.94 13.48 2.29
C LEU A 16 -20.60 13.40 0.92
N ASN A 17 -20.10 14.18 -0.05
CA ASN A 17 -20.63 14.20 -1.42
C ASN A 17 -19.91 13.22 -2.35
N ASN A 18 -18.95 12.45 -1.84
CA ASN A 18 -18.19 11.47 -2.60
C ASN A 18 -18.47 10.04 -2.11
N LYS A 19 -19.54 9.43 -2.63
CA LYS A 19 -19.92 8.04 -2.27
C LYS A 19 -18.82 7.02 -2.56
N ASN A 20 -17.96 7.30 -3.53
CA ASN A 20 -16.87 6.42 -3.94
C ASN A 20 -15.72 6.36 -2.92
N SER A 21 -15.64 7.32 -2.00
CA SER A 21 -14.66 7.32 -0.90
C SER A 21 -15.02 6.38 0.25
N LEU A 22 -16.17 5.71 0.19
CA LEU A 22 -16.66 4.79 1.22
C LEU A 22 -16.69 5.44 2.63
N ASN A 23 -16.98 6.74 2.69
CA ASN A 23 -16.95 7.59 3.89
C ASN A 23 -15.57 7.63 4.59
N LEU A 24 -14.47 7.39 3.87
CA LEU A 24 -13.10 7.23 4.40
C LEU A 24 -13.00 6.15 5.50
N ASN A 25 -13.83 5.13 5.43
CA ASN A 25 -13.91 4.06 6.42
C ASN A 25 -13.51 2.69 5.84
N ASP A 26 -12.81 2.72 4.73
CA ASP A 26 -12.25 1.55 4.05
C ASP A 26 -10.86 1.89 3.50
N ASP A 27 -10.07 0.86 3.17
CA ASP A 27 -8.67 1.03 2.73
C ASP A 27 -8.57 1.40 1.25
N VAL A 28 -9.71 1.46 0.54
CA VAL A 28 -9.75 1.75 -0.89
C VAL A 28 -10.80 2.82 -1.24
N PHE A 29 -10.52 3.56 -2.30
CA PHE A 29 -11.49 4.28 -3.08
C PHE A 29 -12.10 3.33 -4.11
N PHE A 30 -13.43 3.37 -4.31
CA PHE A 30 -14.13 2.51 -5.27
C PHE A 30 -15.14 3.29 -6.12
N ASP A 31 -14.82 3.51 -7.39
CA ASP A 31 -15.75 4.02 -8.38
C ASP A 31 -16.37 2.85 -9.17
N LYS A 32 -17.60 2.47 -8.78
CA LYS A 32 -18.32 1.36 -9.42
C LYS A 32 -18.62 1.65 -10.89
N SER A 33 -18.91 2.90 -11.26
CA SER A 33 -19.25 3.28 -12.63
C SER A 33 -18.07 3.12 -13.58
N LYS A 34 -16.88 3.46 -13.11
CA LYS A 34 -15.61 3.32 -13.84
C LYS A 34 -14.90 1.99 -13.55
N LYS A 35 -15.48 1.16 -12.68
CA LYS A 35 -14.86 -0.09 -12.19
C LYS A 35 -13.49 0.15 -11.57
N LEU A 36 -13.20 1.33 -11.06
CA LEU A 36 -11.88 1.74 -10.59
C LEU A 36 -11.76 1.53 -9.08
N VAL A 37 -10.67 0.89 -8.67
CA VAL A 37 -10.30 0.69 -7.26
C VAL A 37 -8.89 1.23 -7.05
N VAL A 38 -8.70 2.05 -6.01
CA VAL A 38 -7.42 2.69 -5.69
C VAL A 38 -7.16 2.60 -4.19
N SER A 39 -5.93 2.23 -3.80
CA SER A 39 -5.42 2.40 -2.43
C SER A 39 -4.17 3.27 -2.41
N VAL A 40 -3.88 3.88 -1.28
CA VAL A 40 -2.71 4.75 -1.08
C VAL A 40 -2.11 4.47 0.28
N ASP A 41 -0.83 4.06 0.31
CA ASP A 41 -0.09 3.78 1.52
C ASP A 41 1.25 4.51 1.55
N THR A 42 1.65 4.97 2.72
CA THR A 42 2.95 5.57 2.96
C THR A 42 3.75 4.77 3.98
N TYR A 43 4.99 4.46 3.63
CA TYR A 43 5.92 3.68 4.42
C TYR A 43 7.14 4.53 4.80
N ILE A 44 7.43 4.62 6.09
CA ILE A 44 8.48 5.48 6.66
C ILE A 44 9.52 4.62 7.35
N ASN A 45 10.79 4.92 7.13
CA ASN A 45 11.90 4.29 7.83
C ASN A 45 11.75 4.48 9.35
N LYS A 46 12.12 3.47 10.11
CA LYS A 46 11.98 3.37 11.58
C LYS A 46 10.54 3.22 12.10
N SER A 47 9.54 3.26 11.20
CA SER A 47 8.15 2.98 11.55
C SER A 47 7.64 1.71 10.88
N HIS A 48 7.90 1.52 9.59
CA HIS A 48 7.39 0.41 8.78
C HIS A 48 8.49 -0.57 8.33
N PHE A 49 9.76 -0.16 8.44
CA PHE A 49 10.96 -0.97 8.26
C PHE A 49 12.09 -0.36 9.08
N PHE A 50 12.98 -1.23 9.61
CA PHE A 50 13.99 -0.79 10.57
C PHE A 50 15.16 -0.03 9.93
N ASP A 51 15.66 -0.55 8.81
CA ASP A 51 16.78 0.07 8.10
C ASP A 51 16.62 -0.10 6.58
N PHE A 52 17.62 0.31 5.84
CA PHE A 52 17.62 0.29 4.37
C PHE A 52 18.91 -0.37 3.83
N LYS A 53 19.46 -1.35 4.56
CA LYS A 53 20.64 -2.10 4.11
C LYS A 53 20.32 -2.97 2.90
N ASP A 54 19.11 -3.55 2.88
CA ASP A 54 18.60 -4.39 1.80
C ASP A 54 17.41 -3.71 1.12
N PRO A 55 17.66 -2.69 0.27
CA PRO A 55 16.62 -1.89 -0.35
C PRO A 55 15.68 -2.71 -1.26
N ASP A 56 16.17 -3.80 -1.83
CA ASP A 56 15.38 -4.75 -2.61
C ASP A 56 14.34 -5.50 -1.76
N LEU A 57 14.68 -5.88 -0.52
CA LEU A 57 13.73 -6.50 0.40
C LEU A 57 12.72 -5.49 0.93
N VAL A 58 13.18 -4.28 1.29
CA VAL A 58 12.29 -3.22 1.75
C VAL A 58 11.27 -2.87 0.68
N ILE A 59 11.70 -2.60 -0.56
CA ILE A 59 10.77 -2.22 -1.63
C ILE A 59 9.81 -3.35 -2.01
N LYS A 60 10.29 -4.60 -1.97
CA LYS A 60 9.46 -5.79 -2.15
C LYS A 60 8.34 -5.86 -1.11
N LYS A 61 8.69 -5.65 0.18
CA LYS A 61 7.72 -5.66 1.29
C LYS A 61 6.66 -4.59 1.11
N ILE A 62 7.06 -3.33 0.95
CA ILE A 62 6.11 -2.21 0.89
C ILE A 62 5.20 -2.31 -0.34
N LEU A 63 5.72 -2.76 -1.50
CA LEU A 63 4.88 -2.98 -2.68
C LEU A 63 3.83 -4.08 -2.44
N ARG A 64 4.24 -5.20 -1.84
CA ARG A 64 3.32 -6.29 -1.51
C ARG A 64 2.27 -5.89 -0.48
N SER A 65 2.67 -5.14 0.54
CA SER A 65 1.76 -4.60 1.53
C SER A 65 0.72 -3.69 0.88
N SER A 66 1.14 -2.75 0.02
CA SER A 66 0.21 -1.84 -0.65
C SER A 66 -0.75 -2.55 -1.62
N ILE A 67 -0.28 -3.52 -2.42
CA ILE A 67 -1.20 -4.26 -3.31
C ILE A 67 -2.13 -5.21 -2.54
N SER A 68 -1.82 -5.55 -1.28
CA SER A 68 -2.67 -6.44 -0.48
C SER A 68 -4.04 -5.83 -0.21
N ASP A 69 -4.16 -4.51 -0.12
CA ASP A 69 -5.43 -3.83 0.07
C ASP A 69 -6.42 -4.10 -1.06
N LEU A 70 -5.93 -4.08 -2.31
CA LEU A 70 -6.75 -4.43 -3.45
C LEU A 70 -7.09 -5.93 -3.45
N ILE A 71 -6.11 -6.78 -3.15
CA ILE A 71 -6.28 -8.24 -3.12
C ILE A 71 -7.33 -8.65 -2.08
N CYS A 72 -7.31 -8.04 -0.88
CA CYS A 72 -8.30 -8.26 0.17
C CYS A 72 -9.72 -7.84 -0.25
N LYS A 73 -9.84 -6.94 -1.22
CA LYS A 73 -11.13 -6.54 -1.83
C LYS A 73 -11.57 -7.45 -2.97
N GLY A 74 -10.83 -8.53 -3.28
CA GLY A 74 -11.06 -9.40 -4.43
C GLY A 74 -10.68 -8.74 -5.77
N VAL A 75 -9.82 -7.72 -5.73
CA VAL A 75 -9.41 -6.93 -6.90
C VAL A 75 -8.00 -7.30 -7.30
N LYS A 76 -7.79 -7.66 -8.56
CA LYS A 76 -6.44 -7.88 -9.10
C LYS A 76 -5.77 -6.54 -9.34
N PRO A 77 -4.64 -6.21 -8.67
CA PRO A 77 -3.86 -5.01 -8.96
C PRO A 77 -3.38 -5.02 -10.40
N LYS A 78 -3.34 -3.87 -11.06
CA LYS A 78 -2.86 -3.75 -12.44
C LYS A 78 -1.77 -2.71 -12.61
N TYR A 79 -1.93 -1.56 -11.98
CA TYR A 79 -0.97 -0.47 -12.03
C TYR A 79 -0.55 -0.05 -10.63
N TYR A 80 0.64 0.50 -10.51
CA TYR A 80 1.05 1.22 -9.31
C TYR A 80 1.88 2.44 -9.65
N PHE A 81 1.81 3.43 -8.77
CA PHE A 81 2.68 4.60 -8.76
C PHE A 81 3.52 4.55 -7.51
N ILE A 82 4.76 5.02 -7.60
CA ILE A 82 5.66 5.05 -6.45
C ILE A 82 6.30 6.42 -6.31
N SER A 83 6.11 7.06 -5.16
CA SER A 83 6.83 8.27 -4.79
C SER A 83 7.85 7.94 -3.71
N GLY A 84 9.07 8.42 -3.86
CA GLY A 84 10.17 8.19 -2.93
C GLY A 84 10.73 9.49 -2.38
N SER A 85 10.90 9.55 -1.07
CA SER A 85 11.60 10.63 -0.38
C SER A 85 12.85 10.08 0.29
N GLY A 86 14.01 10.73 0.12
CA GLY A 86 15.27 10.29 0.69
C GLY A 86 16.42 11.23 0.35
N ASN A 87 17.64 10.87 0.72
CA ASN A 87 18.82 11.68 0.47
C ASN A 87 19.85 10.96 -0.40
N LYS A 88 20.97 11.64 -0.70
CA LYS A 88 22.07 11.09 -1.53
C LYS A 88 22.70 9.81 -0.95
N LYS A 89 22.61 9.57 0.37
CA LYS A 89 23.13 8.36 1.03
C LYS A 89 22.17 7.17 0.85
N THR A 90 20.86 7.43 0.75
CA THR A 90 19.84 6.40 0.55
C THR A 90 19.59 6.12 -0.94
N PHE A 91 19.57 7.15 -1.79
CA PHE A 91 19.37 7.03 -3.24
C PHE A 91 20.69 6.98 -4.03
N THR A 92 21.56 6.05 -3.63
CA THR A 92 22.78 5.74 -4.39
C THR A 92 22.44 4.98 -5.67
N LYS A 93 23.34 5.01 -6.67
CA LYS A 93 23.20 4.19 -7.89
C LYS A 93 23.02 2.71 -7.57
N PHE A 94 23.73 2.20 -6.56
CA PHE A 94 23.64 0.81 -6.11
C PHE A 94 22.25 0.50 -5.54
N ASN A 95 21.75 1.30 -4.60
CA ASN A 95 20.43 1.08 -4.01
C ASN A 95 19.31 1.20 -5.04
N LEU A 96 19.36 2.19 -5.92
CA LEU A 96 18.37 2.36 -6.99
C LEU A 96 18.36 1.19 -7.96
N SER A 97 19.55 0.60 -8.27
CA SER A 97 19.64 -0.62 -9.07
C SER A 97 18.96 -1.81 -8.39
N LYS A 98 19.21 -2.02 -7.09
CA LYS A 98 18.56 -3.07 -6.29
C LYS A 98 17.03 -2.89 -6.25
N ILE A 99 16.56 -1.66 -6.00
CA ILE A 99 15.14 -1.30 -6.03
C ILE A 99 14.52 -1.66 -7.39
N SER A 100 15.14 -1.20 -8.48
CA SER A 100 14.65 -1.43 -9.84
C SER A 100 14.56 -2.93 -10.17
N GLN A 101 15.58 -3.72 -9.82
CA GLN A 101 15.58 -5.16 -10.02
C GLN A 101 14.48 -5.86 -9.21
N SER A 102 14.25 -5.44 -7.96
CA SER A 102 13.19 -5.97 -7.11
C SER A 102 11.82 -5.66 -7.70
N LEU A 103 11.56 -4.40 -8.06
CA LEU A 103 10.32 -4.00 -8.70
C LEU A 103 10.05 -4.78 -9.99
N LYS A 104 11.08 -5.00 -10.84
CA LYS A 104 10.96 -5.82 -12.06
C LYS A 104 10.52 -7.25 -11.77
N LYS A 105 11.06 -7.87 -10.70
CA LYS A 105 10.65 -9.23 -10.28
C LYS A 105 9.20 -9.27 -9.80
N GLU A 106 8.80 -8.29 -8.98
CA GLU A 106 7.44 -8.21 -8.46
C GLU A 106 6.42 -7.89 -9.56
N GLN A 107 6.75 -7.02 -10.52
CA GLN A 107 5.92 -6.76 -11.70
C GLN A 107 5.63 -8.05 -12.48
N LYS A 108 6.67 -8.86 -12.71
CA LYS A 108 6.51 -10.15 -13.39
C LYS A 108 5.66 -11.12 -12.56
N LYS A 109 5.88 -11.16 -11.25
CA LYS A 109 5.17 -12.08 -10.34
C LYS A 109 3.67 -11.80 -10.26
N PHE A 110 3.29 -10.54 -10.14
CA PHE A 110 1.90 -10.13 -9.91
C PHE A 110 1.18 -9.65 -11.18
N GLY A 111 1.88 -9.51 -12.29
CA GLY A 111 1.32 -8.98 -13.53
C GLY A 111 0.90 -7.50 -13.40
N ILE A 112 1.68 -6.72 -12.64
CA ILE A 112 1.45 -5.30 -12.37
C ILE A 112 2.48 -4.45 -13.09
N HIS A 113 2.16 -3.16 -13.30
CA HIS A 113 3.05 -2.25 -14.02
C HIS A 113 3.21 -0.93 -13.28
N ILE A 114 4.47 -0.45 -13.18
CA ILE A 114 4.73 0.91 -12.73
C ILE A 114 4.18 1.89 -13.75
N SER A 115 3.44 2.89 -13.28
CA SER A 115 2.71 3.83 -14.16
C SER A 115 3.06 5.29 -13.90
N GLY A 116 3.99 5.53 -12.98
CA GLY A 116 4.47 6.87 -12.64
C GLY A 116 4.97 6.94 -11.20
N GLY A 117 5.24 8.15 -10.77
CA GLY A 117 5.72 8.40 -9.41
C GLY A 117 6.42 9.75 -9.32
N ASP A 118 7.07 9.95 -8.18
CA ASP A 118 7.82 11.17 -7.89
C ASP A 118 9.06 10.85 -7.04
N THR A 119 10.04 11.75 -7.05
CA THR A 119 11.25 11.63 -6.22
C THR A 119 11.58 12.96 -5.59
N VAL A 120 11.60 12.98 -4.25
CA VAL A 120 11.89 14.18 -3.47
C VAL A 120 13.13 13.97 -2.62
N PHE A 121 14.04 14.95 -2.61
CA PHE A 121 15.20 14.92 -1.73
C PHE A 121 14.83 15.43 -0.33
N SER A 122 15.05 14.58 0.68
CA SER A 122 14.72 14.82 2.08
C SER A 122 15.64 14.02 3.00
N ASN A 123 15.75 14.45 4.24
CA ASN A 123 16.46 13.69 5.27
C ASN A 123 15.68 12.48 5.79
N LYS A 124 14.37 12.42 5.51
CA LYS A 124 13.52 11.28 5.90
C LYS A 124 13.34 10.35 4.71
N LEU A 125 13.64 9.07 4.92
CA LEU A 125 13.37 8.04 3.92
C LEU A 125 11.94 7.56 4.06
N SER A 126 11.16 7.73 3.01
CA SER A 126 9.80 7.20 2.91
C SER A 126 9.46 6.84 1.47
N PHE A 127 8.46 5.98 1.32
CA PHE A 127 7.87 5.62 0.04
C PHE A 127 6.35 5.68 0.15
N THR A 128 5.71 6.27 -0.84
CA THR A 128 4.25 6.22 -0.99
C THR A 128 3.94 5.40 -2.23
N ILE A 129 3.05 4.43 -2.08
CA ILE A 129 2.57 3.61 -3.20
C ILE A 129 1.08 3.86 -3.38
N ILE A 130 0.70 4.12 -4.63
CA ILE A 130 -0.69 4.14 -5.06
C ILE A 130 -0.90 2.88 -5.89
N SER A 131 -1.80 2.02 -5.46
CA SER A 131 -2.15 0.79 -6.16
C SER A 131 -3.49 0.94 -6.85
N VAL A 132 -3.57 0.51 -8.11
CA VAL A 132 -4.75 0.66 -8.96
C VAL A 132 -5.15 -0.69 -9.55
N GLY A 133 -6.43 -1.00 -9.43
CA GLY A 133 -7.05 -2.17 -10.05
C GLY A 133 -8.45 -1.85 -10.58
N PHE A 134 -9.06 -2.83 -11.22
CA PHE A 134 -10.39 -2.65 -11.84
C PHE A 134 -11.30 -3.80 -11.45
N SER A 135 -12.50 -3.45 -10.97
CA SER A 135 -13.56 -4.42 -10.65
C SER A 135 -14.93 -3.76 -10.70
N SER A 136 -15.93 -4.50 -11.11
CA SER A 136 -17.34 -4.07 -11.03
C SER A 136 -17.90 -4.20 -9.62
N ASN A 137 -17.22 -4.91 -8.73
CA ASN A 137 -17.64 -5.14 -7.35
C ASN A 137 -16.42 -5.34 -6.44
N ILE A 138 -16.55 -5.06 -5.15
CA ILE A 138 -15.51 -5.27 -4.14
C ILE A 138 -16.08 -5.96 -2.89
N ILE A 139 -15.18 -6.58 -2.11
CA ILE A 139 -15.49 -7.11 -0.80
C ILE A 139 -15.36 -5.99 0.23
N PHE A 140 -16.44 -5.71 0.98
CA PHE A 140 -16.44 -4.71 2.04
C PHE A 140 -16.07 -5.36 3.38
N ARG A 141 -15.20 -4.70 4.17
CA ARG A 141 -14.75 -5.21 5.47
C ARG A 141 -15.83 -5.23 6.57
N ASN A 142 -16.97 -4.59 6.34
CA ASN A 142 -18.09 -4.49 7.29
C ASN A 142 -19.23 -5.44 6.99
N LYS A 143 -19.00 -6.53 6.26
CA LYS A 143 -20.02 -7.50 5.85
C LYS A 143 -19.99 -8.82 6.61
N ALA A 144 -19.05 -8.98 7.55
CA ALA A 144 -19.03 -10.15 8.42
C ALA A 144 -20.31 -10.25 9.25
N LYS A 145 -20.79 -11.48 9.43
CA LYS A 145 -22.01 -11.81 10.16
C LYS A 145 -21.68 -12.65 11.39
N LEU A 146 -22.61 -12.73 12.33
CA LEU A 146 -22.50 -13.64 13.44
C LEU A 146 -22.44 -15.09 12.92
N ASN A 147 -21.52 -15.89 13.44
CA ASN A 147 -21.20 -17.27 13.05
C ASN A 147 -20.43 -17.40 11.72
N ASP A 148 -19.89 -16.33 11.14
CA ASP A 148 -18.90 -16.46 10.07
C ASP A 148 -17.59 -17.02 10.63
N ASP A 149 -16.94 -17.92 9.88
CA ASP A 149 -15.61 -18.44 10.21
C ASP A 149 -14.54 -17.39 9.94
N ILE A 150 -13.53 -17.36 10.82
CA ILE A 150 -12.37 -16.47 10.69
C ILE A 150 -11.18 -17.27 10.20
N TYR A 151 -10.67 -16.88 9.01
CA TYR A 151 -9.49 -17.49 8.40
C TYR A 151 -8.31 -16.53 8.44
N VAL A 152 -7.12 -17.04 8.71
CA VAL A 152 -5.86 -16.29 8.70
C VAL A 152 -4.90 -16.96 7.71
N THR A 153 -4.27 -16.16 6.85
CA THR A 153 -3.22 -16.62 5.95
C THR A 153 -1.85 -16.52 6.62
N GLY A 154 -1.06 -17.61 6.59
CA GLY A 154 0.23 -17.68 7.27
C GLY A 154 0.10 -18.00 8.77
N ASN A 155 1.17 -17.78 9.51
CA ASN A 155 1.20 -18.02 10.95
C ASN A 155 0.95 -16.72 11.73
N LEU A 156 0.27 -16.84 12.87
CA LEU A 156 0.10 -15.71 13.77
C LEU A 156 1.46 -15.20 14.26
N GLY A 157 1.69 -13.89 14.15
CA GLY A 157 2.93 -13.25 14.56
C GLY A 157 3.99 -13.07 13.45
N ASP A 158 3.87 -13.74 12.32
CA ASP A 158 4.84 -13.62 11.20
C ASP A 158 4.97 -12.18 10.70
N SER A 159 3.93 -11.39 10.75
CA SER A 159 3.97 -9.97 10.35
C SER A 159 4.86 -9.13 11.29
N TYR A 160 4.89 -9.44 12.58
CA TYR A 160 5.80 -8.80 13.53
C TYR A 160 7.26 -9.21 13.28
N LEU A 161 7.51 -10.50 13.06
CA LEU A 161 8.83 -11.00 12.69
C LEU A 161 9.31 -10.42 11.37
N SER A 162 8.42 -10.24 10.41
CA SER A 162 8.72 -9.56 9.14
C SER A 162 9.18 -8.10 9.33
N LEU A 163 8.76 -7.41 10.38
CA LEU A 163 9.26 -6.08 10.72
C LEU A 163 10.70 -6.11 11.26
N ILE A 164 11.07 -7.21 11.95
CA ILE A 164 12.37 -7.36 12.61
C ILE A 164 13.45 -7.89 11.65
N HIS A 165 13.07 -8.72 10.68
CA HIS A 165 14.00 -9.46 9.81
C HIS A 165 14.11 -8.94 8.37
N ILE A 166 13.73 -7.67 8.13
CA ILE A 166 14.00 -7.01 6.86
C ILE A 166 15.09 -5.99 7.02
#